data_c1aec7c419dfb16a7a1048d5c37b67f3
#
_entry.id   c1aec7c419dfb16a7a1048d5c37b67f3
#
_cell.length_a   1.000
_cell.length_b   1.000
_cell.length_c   1.000
_cell.angle_alpha   90.00
_cell.angle_beta   90.00
_cell.angle_gamma   90.00
#
_symmetry.space_group_name_H-M   'P 1'
#
loop_
_entity.id
_entity.type
_entity.pdbx_description
1 polymer ?
#
loop_
_entity_poly.entity_id
_entity_poly.type
_entity_poly.pdbx_seq_one_letter_code
_entity_poly.pdbx_strand_id
1 'polypeptide(L)'
;SPRKLAPAMSTNLQNNANLVYWRNLLYALSGYELYLKTNRGTLHSQQAIQQVIFDPNFPRSIIYSLRRMEKYTEELLENTDHEDSSQLIKKAGRLRSMVQYADIQQLTPADLENLLKQLRKQVWEFSAEMSRMFFSYT
;
A
#
# COMPACT_ATOMS: atom_id res chain seq x y z
N SER A 1 -23.27 -27.08 -2.35
CA SER A 1 -23.32 -27.12 -0.89
C SER A 1 -23.14 -25.74 -0.32
N PRO A 2 -24.01 -25.30 0.64
CA PRO A 2 -23.87 -23.96 1.25
C PRO A 2 -22.53 -23.74 1.93
N ARG A 3 -21.87 -24.80 2.38
CA ARG A 3 -20.56 -24.72 3.03
C ARG A 3 -19.44 -24.33 2.08
N LYS A 4 -19.58 -24.60 0.79
CA LYS A 4 -18.59 -24.21 -0.20
C LYS A 4 -18.78 -22.78 -0.70
N LEU A 5 -20.01 -22.26 -0.63
CA LEU A 5 -20.31 -20.89 -1.06
C LEU A 5 -19.93 -19.84 -0.03
N ALA A 6 -20.06 -20.14 1.25
CA ALA A 6 -19.77 -19.17 2.31
C ALA A 6 -18.30 -18.70 2.34
N PRO A 7 -17.28 -19.59 2.24
CA PRO A 7 -15.90 -19.13 2.16
C PRO A 7 -15.61 -18.30 0.90
N ALA A 8 -16.20 -18.65 -0.24
CA ALA A 8 -15.99 -17.91 -1.48
C ALA A 8 -16.60 -16.51 -1.39
N MET A 9 -17.80 -16.38 -0.81
CA MET A 9 -18.45 -15.09 -0.61
C MET A 9 -17.63 -14.21 0.36
N SER A 10 -17.15 -14.79 1.46
CA SER A 10 -16.32 -14.09 2.43
C SER A 10 -15.02 -13.57 1.77
N THR A 11 -14.38 -14.38 0.94
CA THR A 11 -13.17 -14.00 0.20
C THR A 11 -13.45 -12.87 -0.76
N ASN A 12 -14.57 -12.92 -1.49
CA ASN A 12 -14.94 -11.85 -2.43
C ASN A 12 -15.22 -10.53 -1.71
N LEU A 13 -15.90 -10.57 -0.56
CA LEU A 13 -16.16 -9.38 0.24
C LEU A 13 -14.86 -8.78 0.77
N GLN A 14 -13.94 -9.60 1.24
CA GLN A 14 -12.64 -9.15 1.70
C GLN A 14 -11.82 -8.56 0.54
N ASN A 15 -11.84 -9.19 -0.62
CA ASN A 15 -11.15 -8.69 -1.80
C ASN A 15 -11.68 -7.33 -2.23
N ASN A 16 -13.00 -7.14 -2.21
CA ASN A 16 -13.61 -5.85 -2.55
C ASN A 16 -13.22 -4.77 -1.54
N ALA A 17 -13.23 -5.08 -0.24
CA ALA A 17 -12.80 -4.16 0.80
C ALA A 17 -11.34 -3.76 0.64
N ASN A 18 -10.47 -4.71 0.27
CA ASN A 18 -9.05 -4.44 0.07
C ASN A 18 -8.77 -3.67 -1.22
N LEU A 19 -9.56 -3.88 -2.28
CA LEU A 19 -9.46 -3.07 -3.49
C LEU A 19 -9.79 -1.60 -3.21
N VAL A 20 -10.84 -1.35 -2.42
CA VAL A 20 -11.19 0.01 -1.99
C VAL A 20 -10.05 0.59 -1.15
N TYR A 21 -9.46 -0.21 -0.29
CA TYR A 21 -8.36 0.18 0.58
C TYR A 21 -7.13 0.61 -0.23
N TRP A 22 -6.76 -0.18 -1.23
CA TRP A 22 -5.64 0.13 -2.11
C TRP A 22 -5.90 1.37 -2.95
N ARG A 23 -7.13 1.55 -3.42
CA ARG A 23 -7.53 2.76 -4.14
C ARG A 23 -7.37 3.99 -3.24
N ASN A 24 -7.83 3.90 -2.00
CA ASN A 24 -7.69 4.98 -1.04
C ASN A 24 -6.22 5.29 -0.74
N LEU A 25 -5.38 4.26 -0.66
CA LEU A 25 -3.94 4.45 -0.51
C LEU A 25 -3.35 5.21 -1.72
N LEU A 26 -3.73 4.84 -2.93
CA LEU A 26 -3.27 5.53 -4.14
C LEU A 26 -3.72 7.00 -4.16
N TYR A 27 -4.96 7.28 -3.76
CA TYR A 27 -5.45 8.65 -3.64
C TYR A 27 -4.66 9.43 -2.59
N ALA A 28 -4.36 8.81 -1.46
CA ALA A 28 -3.58 9.45 -0.41
C ALA A 28 -2.16 9.79 -0.90
N LEU A 29 -1.50 8.85 -1.59
CA LEU A 29 -0.17 9.08 -2.15
C LEU A 29 -0.18 10.22 -3.15
N SER A 30 -1.19 10.26 -4.03
CA SER A 30 -1.35 11.35 -5.00
C SER A 30 -1.59 12.68 -4.30
N GLY A 31 -2.40 12.69 -3.24
CA GLY A 31 -2.67 13.88 -2.44
C GLY A 31 -1.43 14.43 -1.76
N TYR A 32 -0.58 13.55 -1.23
CA TYR A 32 0.68 13.97 -0.61
C TYR A 32 1.66 14.52 -1.65
N GLU A 33 1.74 13.90 -2.83
CA GLU A 33 2.55 14.45 -3.92
C GLU A 33 2.11 15.87 -4.27
N LEU A 34 0.82 16.08 -4.41
CA LEU A 34 0.26 17.40 -4.72
C LEU A 34 0.53 18.39 -3.59
N TYR A 35 0.37 17.94 -2.35
CA TYR A 35 0.64 18.78 -1.17
C TYR A 35 2.10 19.24 -1.15
N LEU A 36 3.04 18.34 -1.44
CA LEU A 36 4.46 18.69 -1.52
C LEU A 36 4.74 19.69 -2.63
N LYS A 37 4.15 19.52 -3.79
CA LYS A 37 4.31 20.45 -4.90
C LYS A 37 3.77 21.83 -4.56
N THR A 38 2.63 21.89 -3.90
CA THR A 38 1.98 23.15 -3.51
C THR A 38 2.74 23.87 -2.40
N ASN A 39 3.36 23.11 -1.49
CA ASN A 39 4.03 23.65 -0.30
C ASN A 39 5.55 23.66 -0.44
N ARG A 40 6.08 23.60 -1.65
CA ARG A 40 7.51 23.74 -1.87
C ARG A 40 8.02 25.04 -1.26
N GLY A 41 9.06 24.92 -0.43
CA GLY A 41 9.66 26.07 0.22
C GLY A 41 9.04 26.46 1.57
N THR A 42 7.99 25.77 2.02
CA THR A 42 7.45 25.99 3.37
C THR A 42 8.20 25.13 4.39
N LEU A 43 8.46 25.68 5.57
CA LEU A 43 9.25 25.01 6.61
C LEU A 43 8.51 23.84 7.28
N HIS A 44 7.18 23.79 7.18
CA HIS A 44 6.38 22.84 7.94
C HIS A 44 5.85 21.64 7.12
N SER A 45 6.04 21.65 5.80
CA SER A 45 5.50 20.60 4.93
C SER A 45 6.09 19.23 5.25
N GLN A 46 7.40 19.18 5.48
CA GLN A 46 8.11 17.93 5.75
C GLN A 46 7.68 17.32 7.09
N GLN A 47 7.51 18.15 8.12
CA GLN A 47 7.07 17.68 9.44
C GLN A 47 5.64 17.14 9.41
N ALA A 48 4.75 17.83 8.72
CA ALA A 48 3.35 17.40 8.59
C ALA A 48 3.24 16.04 7.90
N ILE A 49 4.01 15.85 6.84
CA ILE A 49 4.00 14.58 6.10
C ILE A 49 4.63 13.47 6.94
N GLN A 50 5.70 13.76 7.67
CA GLN A 50 6.32 12.81 8.57
C GLN A 50 5.33 12.28 9.61
N GLN A 51 4.54 13.17 10.22
CA GLN A 51 3.54 12.77 11.20
C GLN A 51 2.51 11.80 10.62
N VAL A 52 2.06 12.04 9.39
CA VAL A 52 1.05 11.20 8.76
C VAL A 52 1.65 9.85 8.31
N ILE A 53 2.85 9.87 7.74
CA ILE A 53 3.45 8.65 7.17
C ILE A 53 3.93 7.69 8.24
N PHE A 54 4.51 8.21 9.33
CA PHE A 54 5.16 7.38 10.34
C PHE A 54 4.33 7.10 11.59
N ASP A 55 3.11 7.63 11.69
CA ASP A 55 2.25 7.30 12.82
C ASP A 55 1.49 5.99 12.55
N PRO A 56 1.89 4.88 13.19
CA PRO A 56 1.20 3.60 12.97
C PRO A 56 -0.20 3.56 13.58
N ASN A 57 -0.51 4.49 14.47
CA ASN A 57 -1.82 4.57 15.14
C ASN A 57 -2.83 5.37 14.33
N PHE A 58 -2.40 6.10 13.32
CA PHE A 58 -3.28 6.91 12.49
C PHE A 58 -3.81 6.04 11.34
N PRO A 59 -5.15 5.79 11.27
CA PRO A 59 -5.69 4.82 10.30
C PRO A 59 -5.45 5.18 8.84
N ARG A 60 -5.24 6.45 8.55
CA ARG A 60 -5.01 6.92 7.18
C ARG A 60 -3.54 7.08 6.84
N SER A 61 -2.63 6.73 7.75
CA SER A 61 -1.21 6.86 7.47
C SER A 61 -0.78 5.84 6.41
N ILE A 62 0.20 6.21 5.62
CA ILE A 62 0.71 5.35 4.55
C ILE A 62 1.36 4.10 5.13
N ILE A 63 2.12 4.24 6.23
CA ILE A 63 2.77 3.08 6.85
C ILE A 63 1.74 2.09 7.40
N TYR A 64 0.65 2.58 7.99
CA TYR A 64 -0.44 1.74 8.46
C TYR A 64 -1.05 0.97 7.29
N SER A 65 -1.31 1.66 6.19
CA SER A 65 -1.89 1.07 4.98
C SER A 65 -0.99 0.01 4.38
N LEU A 66 0.30 0.26 4.31
CA LEU A 66 1.26 -0.69 3.76
C LEU A 66 1.41 -1.93 4.64
N ARG A 67 1.38 -1.77 5.96
CA ARG A 67 1.41 -2.90 6.89
C ARG A 67 0.17 -3.78 6.75
N ARG A 68 -1.00 -3.16 6.59
CA ARG A 68 -2.23 -3.91 6.36
C ARG A 68 -2.22 -4.64 5.02
N MET A 69 -1.69 -4.01 4.00
CA MET A 69 -1.52 -4.60 2.68
C MET A 69 -0.62 -5.84 2.74
N GLU A 70 0.52 -5.71 3.43
CA GLU A 70 1.46 -6.81 3.63
C GLU A 70 0.81 -7.98 4.37
N LYS A 71 0.16 -7.69 5.50
CA LYS A 71 -0.52 -8.70 6.32
C LYS A 71 -1.63 -9.40 5.54
N TYR A 72 -2.43 -8.64 4.83
CA TYR A 72 -3.51 -9.20 4.01
C TYR A 72 -2.96 -10.11 2.91
N THR A 73 -1.88 -9.68 2.26
CA THR A 73 -1.24 -10.48 1.21
C THR A 73 -0.71 -11.79 1.77
N GLU A 74 -0.06 -11.76 2.93
CA GLU A 74 0.42 -12.96 3.60
C GLU A 74 -0.72 -13.92 3.93
N GLU A 75 -1.79 -13.42 4.54
CA GLU A 75 -2.95 -14.23 4.90
C GLU A 75 -3.63 -14.85 3.67
N LEU A 76 -3.77 -14.07 2.61
CA LEU A 76 -4.44 -14.52 1.40
C LEU A 76 -3.64 -15.56 0.64
N LEU A 77 -2.32 -15.46 0.63
CA LEU A 77 -1.43 -16.30 -0.15
C LEU A 77 -0.70 -17.36 0.69
N GLU A 78 -0.99 -17.45 1.98
CA GLU A 78 -0.32 -18.33 2.92
C GLU A 78 -0.40 -19.80 2.50
N ASN A 79 -1.52 -20.23 1.93
CA ASN A 79 -1.77 -21.62 1.56
C ASN A 79 -1.55 -21.89 0.07
N THR A 80 -0.96 -20.97 -0.67
CA THR A 80 -0.68 -21.15 -2.08
C THR A 80 0.80 -21.39 -2.29
N ASP A 81 1.14 -22.49 -2.99
CA ASP A 81 2.52 -22.87 -3.28
C ASP A 81 3.03 -22.30 -4.59
N HIS A 82 2.37 -21.27 -5.13
CA HIS A 82 2.82 -20.65 -6.36
C HIS A 82 4.00 -19.73 -6.11
N GLU A 83 4.97 -19.78 -7.00
CA GLU A 83 6.14 -18.91 -6.99
C GLU A 83 5.71 -17.43 -7.08
N ASP A 84 4.66 -17.13 -7.86
CA ASP A 84 4.12 -15.79 -7.99
C ASP A 84 3.59 -15.25 -6.66
N SER A 85 3.00 -16.12 -5.82
CA SER A 85 2.51 -15.74 -4.48
C SER A 85 3.64 -15.31 -3.57
N SER A 86 4.75 -16.04 -3.58
CA SER A 86 5.95 -15.69 -2.82
C SER A 86 6.52 -14.35 -3.27
N GLN A 87 6.51 -14.09 -4.57
CA GLN A 87 6.97 -12.81 -5.13
C GLN A 87 6.10 -11.64 -4.67
N LEU A 88 4.78 -11.81 -4.64
CA LEU A 88 3.85 -10.78 -4.19
C LEU A 88 4.04 -10.45 -2.71
N ILE A 89 4.22 -11.45 -1.87
CA ILE A 89 4.50 -11.26 -0.45
C ILE A 89 5.79 -10.46 -0.26
N LYS A 90 6.83 -10.80 -1.01
CA LYS A 90 8.11 -10.07 -0.96
C LYS A 90 7.95 -8.63 -1.42
N LYS A 91 7.18 -8.38 -2.46
CA LYS A 91 6.91 -7.02 -2.94
C LYS A 91 6.19 -6.18 -1.90
N ALA A 92 5.18 -6.75 -1.24
CA ALA A 92 4.46 -6.07 -0.17
C ALA A 92 5.41 -5.69 0.97
N GLY A 93 6.28 -6.61 1.37
CA GLY A 93 7.29 -6.36 2.39
C GLY A 93 8.28 -5.28 2.00
N ARG A 94 8.70 -5.26 0.74
CA ARG A 94 9.60 -4.22 0.23
C ARG A 94 8.96 -2.84 0.24
N LEU A 95 7.69 -2.75 -0.13
CA LEU A 95 6.94 -1.49 -0.10
C LEU A 95 6.85 -0.95 1.33
N ARG A 96 6.48 -1.80 2.28
CA ARG A 96 6.44 -1.43 3.69
C ARG A 96 7.82 -0.99 4.18
N SER A 97 8.86 -1.76 3.86
CA SER A 97 10.24 -1.46 4.26
C SER A 97 10.74 -0.15 3.68
N MET A 98 10.37 0.15 2.44
CA MET A 98 10.77 1.39 1.77
C MET A 98 10.35 2.62 2.58
N VAL A 99 9.16 2.59 3.16
CA VAL A 99 8.66 3.70 3.97
C VAL A 99 9.16 3.60 5.41
N GLN A 100 9.14 2.41 5.99
CA GLN A 100 9.50 2.21 7.40
C GLN A 100 10.95 2.61 7.70
N TYR A 101 11.85 2.31 6.77
CA TYR A 101 13.29 2.57 6.96
C TYR A 101 13.79 3.79 6.21
N ALA A 102 12.90 4.55 5.57
CA ALA A 102 13.29 5.82 4.97
C ALA A 102 13.58 6.84 6.06
N ASP A 103 14.74 7.49 5.97
CA ASP A 103 15.09 8.57 6.90
C ASP A 103 14.54 9.88 6.36
N ILE A 104 13.26 10.12 6.61
CA ILE A 104 12.54 11.28 6.06
C ILE A 104 13.15 12.59 6.53
N GLN A 105 13.73 12.62 7.74
CA GLN A 105 14.35 13.84 8.26
C GLN A 105 15.56 14.27 7.43
N GLN A 106 16.21 13.31 6.76
CA GLN A 106 17.38 13.58 5.93
C GLN A 106 17.02 13.83 4.46
N LEU A 107 15.77 13.57 4.06
CA LEU A 107 15.34 13.76 2.68
C LEU A 107 15.00 15.22 2.40
N THR A 108 15.42 15.69 1.22
CA THR A 108 14.96 16.97 0.71
C THR A 108 13.48 16.85 0.29
N PRO A 109 12.75 17.96 0.16
CA PRO A 109 11.38 17.88 -0.37
C PRO A 109 11.29 17.21 -1.73
N ALA A 110 12.29 17.40 -2.58
CA ALA A 110 12.35 16.74 -3.89
C ALA A 110 12.52 15.23 -3.75
N ASP A 111 13.36 14.77 -2.83
CA ASP A 111 13.56 13.34 -2.57
C ASP A 111 12.31 12.69 -1.99
N LEU A 112 11.61 13.39 -1.10
CA LEU A 112 10.36 12.92 -0.53
C LEU A 112 9.28 12.82 -1.61
N GLU A 113 9.20 13.80 -2.50
CA GLU A 113 8.28 13.78 -3.64
C GLU A 113 8.56 12.58 -4.55
N ASN A 114 9.83 12.29 -4.83
CA ASN A 114 10.22 11.12 -5.61
C ASN A 114 9.87 9.82 -4.92
N LEU A 115 10.06 9.73 -3.61
CA LEU A 115 9.70 8.56 -2.82
C LEU A 115 8.20 8.27 -2.94
N LEU A 116 7.35 9.29 -2.77
CA LEU A 116 5.91 9.14 -2.88
C LEU A 116 5.48 8.74 -4.29
N LYS A 117 6.12 9.30 -5.30
CA LYS A 117 5.86 8.94 -6.69
C LYS A 117 6.18 7.47 -6.97
N GLN A 118 7.32 6.99 -6.47
CA GLN A 118 7.72 5.60 -6.63
C GLN A 118 6.79 4.66 -5.87
N LEU A 119 6.39 5.02 -4.65
CA LEU A 119 5.42 4.25 -3.89
C LEU A 119 4.10 4.13 -4.64
N ARG A 120 3.60 5.25 -5.16
CA ARG A 120 2.35 5.25 -5.92
C ARG A 120 2.43 4.32 -7.13
N LYS A 121 3.52 4.39 -7.87
CA LYS A 121 3.74 3.54 -9.04
C LYS A 121 3.78 2.06 -8.64
N GLN A 122 4.55 1.73 -7.61
CA GLN A 122 4.72 0.35 -7.15
C GLN A 122 3.46 -0.22 -6.51
N VAL A 123 2.71 0.59 -5.77
CA VAL A 123 1.41 0.17 -5.22
C VAL A 123 0.42 -0.11 -6.36
N TRP A 124 0.42 0.73 -7.39
CA TRP A 124 -0.41 0.49 -8.57
C TRP A 124 -0.04 -0.83 -9.26
N GLU A 125 1.24 -1.08 -9.50
CA GLU A 125 1.73 -2.31 -10.12
C GLU A 125 1.37 -3.53 -9.27
N PHE A 126 1.55 -3.43 -7.95
CA PHE A 126 1.18 -4.48 -7.02
C PHE A 126 -0.32 -4.78 -7.08
N SER A 127 -1.16 -3.74 -7.08
CA SER A 127 -2.61 -3.88 -7.18
C SER A 127 -3.02 -4.56 -8.48
N ALA A 128 -2.38 -4.20 -9.58
CA ALA A 128 -2.65 -4.78 -10.90
C ALA A 128 -2.30 -6.28 -10.92
N GLU A 129 -1.15 -6.65 -10.32
CA GLU A 129 -0.75 -8.05 -10.23
C GLU A 129 -1.70 -8.87 -9.36
N MET A 130 -2.12 -8.32 -8.23
CA MET A 130 -3.10 -8.96 -7.34
C MET A 130 -4.42 -9.16 -8.06
N SER A 131 -4.91 -8.14 -8.76
CA SER A 131 -6.15 -8.24 -9.53
C SER A 131 -6.06 -9.30 -10.61
N ARG A 132 -4.96 -9.35 -11.34
CA ARG A 132 -4.74 -10.34 -12.36
C ARG A 132 -4.73 -11.75 -11.77
N MET A 133 -4.06 -11.94 -10.63
CA MET A 133 -3.96 -13.24 -9.98
C MET A 133 -5.31 -13.75 -9.50
N PHE A 134 -6.17 -12.89 -8.97
CA PHE A 134 -7.45 -13.30 -8.39
C PHE A 134 -8.63 -13.21 -9.34
N PHE A 135 -8.58 -12.38 -10.37
CA PHE A 135 -9.70 -12.18 -11.27
C PHE A 135 -9.54 -12.87 -12.63
N SER A 136 -8.34 -13.27 -13.00
CA SER A 136 -8.13 -13.96 -14.28
C SER A 136 -8.51 -15.44 -14.23
N TYR A 137 -8.80 -16.00 -13.06
CA TYR A 137 -9.21 -17.40 -12.89
C TYR A 137 -10.71 -17.57 -12.68
N THR A 138 -11.45 -16.50 -12.81
CA THR A 138 -12.91 -16.55 -12.82
C THR A 138 -13.44 -16.31 -14.23
#